data_a26821aa311ad06e1e7eb890f96d1bd8
#
_entry.id   a26821aa311ad06e1e7eb890f96d1bd8
#
_cell.length_a   1.000
_cell.length_b   1.000
_cell.length_c   1.000
_cell.angle_alpha   90.00
_cell.angle_beta   90.00
_cell.angle_gamma   90.00
#
_symmetry.space_group_name_H-M   'P 1'
#
loop_
_entity.id
_entity.type
_entity.pdbx_description
1 polymer ?
#
loop_
_entity_poly.entity_id
_entity_poly.type
_entity_poly.pdbx_seq_one_letter_code
_entity_poly.pdbx_strand_id
1 'polypeptide(L)'
;EDKGIMRYLLPESILNVKKHYDIRKFILNDTNLNKIKKYQTKFAGVMSDLYMLEITNDKSNSDLTFIDNNKSTRISKTIFKSLKNSVITNFNQKDITIIQKVTDIQEHDLSNSIFGLGVVTGNNKEKLLDNPIENSEPIYSGKEVTKYKLLSPKKHIVFDRNNLQQVAPDNIYRAPQKLIYKTINKHIKIAIDDTQSLTTNSANIIIPNIIGLDIYAIMGILNSQLYSYLNIKLFGGVNKVAKENLQKLPLPKISNKQNLYIKELVMKVMKTSDDSHLQNYIHKNIFGLSDSEIEYIFEY
;
A
#
# COMPACT_ATOMS: atom_id res chain seq x y z
N GLU A 1 10.61 39.04 2.40
CA GLU A 1 9.69 39.91 3.18
C GLU A 1 8.86 39.04 4.11
N ASP A 2 8.71 39.44 5.36
CA ASP A 2 7.83 38.78 6.30
C ASP A 2 6.39 38.86 5.80
N LYS A 3 5.72 37.68 5.74
CA LYS A 3 4.34 37.54 5.24
C LYS A 3 4.13 37.79 3.74
N GLY A 4 5.18 37.79 2.94
CA GLY A 4 5.04 37.79 1.47
C GLY A 4 4.21 36.60 0.98
N ILE A 5 3.33 36.83 -0.01
CA ILE A 5 2.50 35.77 -0.62
C ILE A 5 3.06 35.44 -2.00
N MET A 6 3.38 34.17 -2.20
CA MET A 6 3.78 33.63 -3.49
C MET A 6 2.64 32.76 -4.06
N ARG A 7 2.32 32.95 -5.35
CA ARG A 7 1.43 32.08 -6.12
C ARG A 7 2.18 31.52 -7.31
N TYR A 8 2.23 30.21 -7.40
CA TYR A 8 3.00 29.52 -8.43
C TYR A 8 2.15 28.44 -9.12
N LEU A 9 2.12 28.45 -10.45
CA LEU A 9 1.43 27.47 -11.25
C LEU A 9 2.42 26.38 -11.66
N LEU A 10 2.17 25.14 -11.24
CA LEU A 10 3.09 24.01 -11.36
C LEU A 10 2.39 22.76 -11.89
N PRO A 11 3.11 21.87 -12.58
CA PRO A 11 2.59 20.57 -12.95
C PRO A 11 2.27 19.70 -11.73
N GLU A 12 1.33 18.77 -11.86
CA GLU A 12 0.93 17.82 -10.82
C GLU A 12 2.12 17.08 -10.18
N SER A 13 3.17 16.84 -10.96
CA SER A 13 4.37 16.13 -10.49
C SER A 13 5.00 16.75 -9.24
N ILE A 14 4.83 18.06 -9.00
CA ILE A 14 5.32 18.73 -7.78
C ILE A 14 4.66 18.14 -6.52
N LEU A 15 3.42 17.69 -6.63
CA LEU A 15 2.62 17.22 -5.51
C LEU A 15 2.92 15.76 -5.13
N ASN A 16 3.33 14.92 -6.10
CA ASN A 16 3.35 13.47 -5.89
C ASN A 16 4.63 12.74 -6.31
N VAL A 17 5.46 13.29 -7.23
CA VAL A 17 6.66 12.59 -7.72
C VAL A 17 7.78 12.63 -6.69
N LYS A 18 8.44 11.48 -6.45
CA LYS A 18 9.53 11.32 -5.46
C LYS A 18 10.66 12.33 -5.65
N LYS A 19 11.03 12.66 -6.89
CA LYS A 19 12.10 13.63 -7.23
C LYS A 19 11.86 15.01 -6.58
N HIS A 20 10.61 15.37 -6.32
CA HIS A 20 10.23 16.66 -5.74
C HIS A 20 9.96 16.59 -4.23
N TYR A 21 10.44 15.54 -3.54
CA TYR A 21 10.24 15.37 -2.09
C TYR A 21 10.80 16.53 -1.27
N ASP A 22 12.04 16.94 -1.55
CA ASP A 22 12.71 17.97 -0.74
C ASP A 22 11.99 19.31 -0.79
N ILE A 23 11.50 19.71 -1.97
CA ILE A 23 10.72 20.93 -2.10
C ILE A 23 9.37 20.84 -1.38
N ARG A 24 8.69 19.67 -1.42
CA ARG A 24 7.45 19.49 -0.65
C ARG A 24 7.70 19.54 0.85
N LYS A 25 8.78 18.92 1.31
CA LYS A 25 9.20 18.96 2.72
C LYS A 25 9.45 20.39 3.17
N PHE A 26 10.18 21.16 2.38
CA PHE A 26 10.42 22.58 2.63
C PHE A 26 9.10 23.37 2.69
N ILE A 27 8.23 23.23 1.68
CA ILE A 27 6.94 23.94 1.63
C ILE A 27 6.07 23.61 2.85
N LEU A 28 6.02 22.35 3.28
CA LEU A 28 5.17 21.92 4.39
C LEU A 28 5.73 22.26 5.78
N ASN A 29 7.06 22.37 5.94
CA ASN A 29 7.70 22.54 7.24
C ASN A 29 8.20 23.97 7.49
N ASP A 30 8.70 24.64 6.45
CA ASP A 30 9.41 25.92 6.60
C ASP A 30 8.61 27.11 6.07
N THR A 31 7.47 26.84 5.39
CA THR A 31 6.54 27.86 4.90
C THR A 31 5.10 27.49 5.27
N ASN A 32 4.16 28.35 4.93
CA ASN A 32 2.74 28.09 5.09
C ASN A 32 2.08 27.91 3.72
N LEU A 33 1.80 26.65 3.35
CA LEU A 33 1.00 26.33 2.17
C LEU A 33 -0.48 26.56 2.49
N ASN A 34 -1.04 27.67 2.01
CA ASN A 34 -2.41 28.09 2.34
C ASN A 34 -3.45 27.45 1.43
N LYS A 35 -3.11 27.36 0.13
CA LYS A 35 -4.08 26.96 -0.89
C LYS A 35 -3.43 26.18 -2.01
N ILE A 36 -4.12 25.16 -2.48
CA ILE A 36 -3.86 24.49 -3.75
C ILE A 36 -5.13 24.55 -4.58
N LYS A 37 -5.01 25.03 -5.82
CA LYS A 37 -6.13 25.04 -6.77
C LYS A 37 -5.77 24.28 -8.03
N LYS A 38 -6.55 23.25 -8.36
CA LYS A 38 -6.44 22.54 -9.62
C LYS A 38 -7.02 23.38 -10.75
N TYR A 39 -6.29 23.49 -11.85
CA TYR A 39 -6.75 24.13 -13.07
C TYR A 39 -7.13 23.09 -14.11
N GLN A 40 -8.32 23.26 -14.68
CA GLN A 40 -8.82 22.38 -15.74
C GLN A 40 -8.35 22.79 -17.13
N THR A 41 -7.86 24.03 -17.29
CA THR A 41 -7.39 24.56 -18.55
C THR A 41 -6.09 23.85 -18.93
N LYS A 42 -6.10 23.13 -20.05
CA LYS A 42 -4.89 22.56 -20.64
C LYS A 42 -4.22 23.59 -21.51
N PHE A 43 -2.95 23.87 -21.22
CA PHE A 43 -2.09 24.66 -22.09
C PHE A 43 -1.61 23.79 -23.27
N ALA A 44 -1.47 24.40 -24.45
CA ALA A 44 -0.95 23.68 -25.63
C ALA A 44 0.42 23.06 -25.30
N GLY A 45 0.57 21.76 -25.55
CA GLY A 45 1.80 21.01 -25.28
C GLY A 45 1.99 20.54 -23.84
N VAL A 46 1.08 20.84 -22.91
CA VAL A 46 1.15 20.37 -21.53
C VAL A 46 0.16 19.21 -21.33
N MET A 47 0.70 18.00 -21.06
CA MET A 47 -0.10 16.79 -20.86
C MET A 47 -0.54 16.55 -19.43
N SER A 48 0.11 17.20 -18.43
CA SER A 48 -0.20 17.04 -17.01
C SER A 48 -1.22 18.07 -16.53
N ASP A 49 -1.97 17.72 -15.50
CA ASP A 49 -2.80 18.67 -14.76
C ASP A 49 -1.91 19.75 -14.11
N LEU A 50 -2.44 20.96 -14.00
CA LEU A 50 -1.75 22.12 -13.41
C LEU A 50 -2.41 22.51 -12.10
N TYR A 51 -1.56 22.88 -11.13
CA TYR A 51 -1.97 23.27 -9.81
C TYR A 51 -1.33 24.62 -9.43
N MET A 52 -2.15 25.54 -8.95
CA MET A 52 -1.66 26.78 -8.34
C MET A 52 -1.46 26.54 -6.86
N LEU A 53 -0.25 26.77 -6.38
CA LEU A 53 0.11 26.78 -4.98
C LEU A 53 0.16 28.22 -4.48
N GLU A 54 -0.51 28.51 -3.35
CA GLU A 54 -0.41 29.78 -2.63
C GLU A 54 0.33 29.53 -1.32
N ILE A 55 1.46 30.18 -1.18
CA ILE A 55 2.41 29.98 -0.08
C ILE A 55 2.71 31.33 0.55
N THR A 56 2.71 31.41 1.89
CA THR A 56 3.21 32.57 2.64
C THR A 56 4.50 32.22 3.39
N ASN A 57 5.35 33.23 3.55
CA ASN A 57 6.58 33.12 4.34
C ASN A 57 6.27 33.32 5.82
N ASP A 58 5.49 32.39 6.37
CA ASP A 58 5.23 32.31 7.81
C ASP A 58 5.17 30.82 8.21
N LYS A 59 5.37 30.52 9.48
CA LYS A 59 5.31 29.17 10.02
C LYS A 59 3.96 28.83 10.64
N SER A 60 2.89 29.48 10.21
CA SER A 60 1.57 29.16 10.73
C SER A 60 1.18 27.73 10.35
N ASN A 61 0.57 27.03 11.29
CA ASN A 61 0.15 25.64 11.10
C ASN A 61 -1.33 25.58 10.71
N SER A 62 -1.80 26.55 9.89
CA SER A 62 -3.17 26.59 9.40
C SER A 62 -3.46 25.41 8.45
N ASP A 63 -4.73 25.01 8.38
CA ASP A 63 -5.18 24.03 7.41
C ASP A 63 -4.96 24.50 5.97
N LEU A 64 -4.63 23.55 5.11
CA LEU A 64 -4.56 23.77 3.67
C LEU A 64 -5.97 23.78 3.06
N THR A 65 -6.27 24.77 2.23
CA THR A 65 -7.48 24.76 1.39
C THR A 65 -7.16 24.15 0.02
N PHE A 66 -7.74 23.01 -0.28
CA PHE A 66 -7.63 22.37 -1.60
C PHE A 66 -8.89 22.67 -2.42
N ILE A 67 -8.74 23.18 -3.65
CA ILE A 67 -9.85 23.55 -4.55
C ILE A 67 -9.76 22.72 -5.82
N ASP A 68 -10.81 21.96 -6.10
CA ASP A 68 -10.99 21.19 -7.34
C ASP A 68 -12.44 21.30 -7.79
N ASN A 69 -12.68 21.58 -9.08
CA ASN A 69 -14.04 21.72 -9.66
C ASN A 69 -14.96 22.64 -8.82
N ASN A 70 -14.45 23.77 -8.34
CA ASN A 70 -15.14 24.69 -7.45
C ASN A 70 -15.57 24.11 -6.09
N LYS A 71 -15.16 22.90 -5.76
CA LYS A 71 -15.28 22.32 -4.42
C LYS A 71 -14.04 22.66 -3.62
N SER A 72 -14.25 23.10 -2.40
CA SER A 72 -13.18 23.46 -1.47
C SER A 72 -13.17 22.48 -0.31
N THR A 73 -12.01 21.92 -0.01
CA THR A 73 -11.78 21.02 1.12
C THR A 73 -10.68 21.59 2.00
N ARG A 74 -10.89 21.63 3.32
CA ARG A 74 -9.84 21.95 4.28
C ARG A 74 -9.17 20.68 4.76
N ILE A 75 -7.85 20.65 4.71
CA ILE A 75 -7.05 19.47 5.01
C ILE A 75 -5.93 19.86 5.96
N SER A 76 -5.80 19.14 7.08
CA SER A 76 -4.68 19.36 7.98
C SER A 76 -3.36 18.99 7.29
N LYS A 77 -2.39 19.92 7.32
CA LYS A 77 -1.06 19.68 6.75
C LYS A 77 -0.30 18.55 7.43
N THR A 78 -0.65 18.21 8.66
CA THR A 78 -0.05 17.07 9.38
C THR A 78 -0.23 15.76 8.65
N ILE A 79 -1.36 15.57 7.95
CA ILE A 79 -1.61 14.39 7.12
C ILE A 79 -0.52 14.23 6.05
N PHE A 80 -0.20 15.30 5.32
CA PHE A 80 0.82 15.24 4.27
C PHE A 80 2.23 15.06 4.82
N LYS A 81 2.52 15.58 6.01
CA LYS A 81 3.81 15.40 6.69
C LYS A 81 4.04 13.94 7.08
N SER A 82 2.99 13.22 7.44
CA SER A 82 3.06 11.79 7.79
C SER A 82 3.14 10.87 6.57
N LEU A 83 2.73 11.33 5.38
CA LEU A 83 2.76 10.51 4.17
C LEU A 83 4.19 10.31 3.66
N LYS A 84 4.44 9.16 3.05
CA LYS A 84 5.71 8.88 2.37
C LYS A 84 6.02 9.95 1.33
N ASN A 85 7.24 10.49 1.38
CA ASN A 85 7.71 11.58 0.52
C ASN A 85 6.82 12.84 0.59
N SER A 86 6.07 13.02 1.66
CA SER A 86 5.18 14.17 1.86
C SER A 86 4.28 14.43 0.63
N VAL A 87 3.73 13.38 0.06
CA VAL A 87 2.83 13.48 -1.10
C VAL A 87 1.62 14.31 -0.71
N ILE A 88 1.27 15.26 -1.56
CA ILE A 88 0.10 16.13 -1.40
C ILE A 88 -0.96 15.66 -2.40
N THR A 89 -2.13 15.34 -1.92
CA THR A 89 -3.24 14.86 -2.76
C THR A 89 -4.56 15.47 -2.32
N ASN A 90 -5.54 15.46 -3.22
CA ASN A 90 -6.89 15.92 -2.91
C ASN A 90 -7.64 14.84 -2.13
N PHE A 91 -7.67 14.98 -0.81
CA PHE A 91 -8.55 14.21 0.04
C PHE A 91 -9.88 14.94 0.22
N ASN A 92 -10.99 14.23 0.03
CA ASN A 92 -12.29 14.73 0.45
C ASN A 92 -12.50 14.48 1.97
N GLN A 93 -13.59 14.99 2.52
CA GLN A 93 -13.85 14.85 3.96
C GLN A 93 -13.95 13.41 4.42
N LYS A 94 -14.50 12.49 3.61
CA LYS A 94 -14.56 11.07 3.94
C LYS A 94 -13.17 10.45 3.97
N ASP A 95 -12.29 10.78 2.99
CA ASP A 95 -10.90 10.33 3.00
C ASP A 95 -10.19 10.73 4.29
N ILE A 96 -10.33 12.01 4.68
CA ILE A 96 -9.71 12.55 5.90
C ILE A 96 -10.19 11.79 7.13
N THR A 97 -11.50 11.61 7.26
CA THR A 97 -12.08 10.91 8.42
C THR A 97 -11.62 9.46 8.52
N ILE A 98 -11.60 8.73 7.39
CA ILE A 98 -11.14 7.33 7.35
C ILE A 98 -9.65 7.23 7.69
N ILE A 99 -8.81 8.06 7.05
CA ILE A 99 -7.37 8.07 7.31
C ILE A 99 -7.08 8.41 8.78
N GLN A 100 -7.81 9.38 9.35
CA GLN A 100 -7.64 9.75 10.76
C GLN A 100 -7.96 8.57 11.68
N LYS A 101 -9.11 7.89 11.50
CA LYS A 101 -9.46 6.70 12.28
C LYS A 101 -8.39 5.62 12.23
N VAL A 102 -7.75 5.43 11.07
CA VAL A 102 -6.66 4.46 10.90
C VAL A 102 -5.41 4.91 11.62
N THR A 103 -5.04 6.19 11.50
CA THR A 103 -3.82 6.73 12.12
C THR A 103 -3.93 6.86 13.63
N ASP A 104 -5.13 7.13 14.17
CA ASP A 104 -5.37 7.26 15.62
C ASP A 104 -5.09 5.97 16.40
N ILE A 105 -5.24 4.81 15.76
CA ILE A 105 -4.99 3.50 16.38
C ILE A 105 -3.74 2.81 15.84
N GLN A 106 -2.93 3.52 15.03
CA GLN A 106 -1.68 2.99 14.50
C GLN A 106 -0.67 2.78 15.63
N GLU A 107 -0.10 1.58 15.72
CA GLU A 107 1.03 1.27 16.60
C GLU A 107 2.23 0.73 15.84
N HIS A 108 1.98 0.08 14.68
CA HIS A 108 2.98 -0.64 13.91
C HIS A 108 2.92 -0.27 12.43
N ASP A 109 3.93 -0.70 11.72
CA ASP A 109 3.98 -0.85 10.26
C ASP A 109 4.87 -2.06 9.90
N LEU A 110 5.08 -2.31 8.61
CA LEU A 110 5.94 -3.43 8.16
C LEU A 110 7.40 -3.00 7.90
N SER A 111 7.86 -1.84 8.40
CA SER A 111 9.21 -1.34 8.13
C SER A 111 10.31 -2.28 8.65
N ASN A 112 10.06 -2.95 9.77
CA ASN A 112 10.98 -3.90 10.40
C ASN A 112 10.82 -5.34 9.89
N SER A 113 9.89 -5.58 8.96
CA SER A 113 9.67 -6.90 8.36
C SER A 113 10.65 -7.17 7.22
N ILE A 114 10.94 -8.45 6.96
CA ILE A 114 11.79 -8.85 5.86
C ILE A 114 10.96 -8.92 4.59
N PHE A 115 11.41 -8.25 3.53
CA PHE A 115 10.82 -8.32 2.20
C PHE A 115 11.76 -9.00 1.23
N GLY A 116 11.30 -10.08 0.61
CA GLY A 116 12.02 -10.83 -0.41
C GLY A 116 11.47 -10.58 -1.81
N LEU A 117 12.38 -10.39 -2.76
CA LEU A 117 12.03 -10.42 -4.18
C LEU A 117 11.83 -11.88 -4.61
N GLY A 118 10.77 -12.17 -5.32
CA GLY A 118 10.64 -13.44 -6.01
C GLY A 118 11.69 -13.59 -7.12
N VAL A 119 11.94 -14.81 -7.56
CA VAL A 119 12.94 -15.14 -8.57
C VAL A 119 12.73 -14.33 -9.85
N VAL A 120 13.78 -13.65 -10.29
CA VAL A 120 13.86 -13.03 -11.61
C VAL A 120 14.67 -13.98 -12.50
N THR A 121 13.99 -14.66 -13.40
CA THR A 121 14.62 -15.71 -14.22
C THR A 121 15.54 -15.17 -15.31
N GLY A 122 15.31 -13.93 -15.76
CA GLY A 122 15.90 -13.36 -16.97
C GLY A 122 15.20 -13.81 -18.26
N ASN A 123 14.75 -15.08 -18.32
CA ASN A 123 13.99 -15.63 -19.44
C ASN A 123 12.91 -16.61 -18.94
N ASN A 124 11.71 -16.10 -18.70
CA ASN A 124 10.60 -16.92 -18.20
C ASN A 124 10.18 -18.04 -19.17
N LYS A 125 10.31 -17.83 -20.50
CA LYS A 125 9.90 -18.83 -21.49
C LYS A 125 10.78 -20.08 -21.46
N GLU A 126 12.05 -19.89 -21.17
CA GLU A 126 13.03 -20.96 -21.12
C GLU A 126 13.08 -21.66 -19.77
N LYS A 127 13.00 -20.87 -18.67
CA LYS A 127 13.29 -21.35 -17.32
C LYS A 127 12.06 -21.76 -16.50
N LEU A 128 10.86 -21.32 -16.89
CA LEU A 128 9.62 -21.74 -16.25
C LEU A 128 8.96 -22.86 -17.03
N LEU A 129 9.00 -24.06 -16.46
CA LEU A 129 8.53 -25.30 -17.06
C LEU A 129 7.04 -25.50 -16.80
N ASP A 130 6.30 -26.01 -17.80
CA ASP A 130 4.89 -26.39 -17.65
C ASP A 130 4.71 -27.72 -16.91
N ASN A 131 5.66 -28.62 -17.07
CA ASN A 131 5.68 -29.93 -16.42
C ASN A 131 6.94 -30.09 -15.55
N PRO A 132 6.86 -30.81 -14.44
CA PRO A 132 8.03 -31.08 -13.63
C PRO A 132 9.04 -31.96 -14.40
N ILE A 133 10.31 -31.67 -14.21
CA ILE A 133 11.45 -32.50 -14.64
C ILE A 133 12.32 -32.82 -13.42
N GLU A 134 13.32 -33.66 -13.62
CA GLU A 134 14.28 -33.98 -12.55
C GLU A 134 14.90 -32.71 -11.94
N ASN A 135 15.00 -32.65 -10.62
CA ASN A 135 15.50 -31.50 -9.84
C ASN A 135 14.71 -30.19 -10.01
N SER A 136 13.52 -30.22 -10.60
CA SER A 136 12.64 -29.07 -10.64
C SER A 136 11.69 -29.05 -9.43
N GLU A 137 11.33 -27.84 -9.00
CA GLU A 137 10.36 -27.62 -7.93
C GLU A 137 9.28 -26.63 -8.35
N PRO A 138 8.08 -26.69 -7.74
CA PRO A 138 7.00 -25.77 -8.07
C PRO A 138 7.36 -24.32 -7.72
N ILE A 139 6.91 -23.37 -8.55
CA ILE A 139 7.12 -21.95 -8.34
C ILE A 139 5.82 -21.16 -8.55
N TYR A 140 5.50 -20.31 -7.61
CA TYR A 140 4.30 -19.47 -7.66
C TYR A 140 4.55 -18.16 -8.40
N SER A 141 3.62 -17.76 -9.25
CA SER A 141 3.56 -16.44 -9.85
C SER A 141 2.42 -15.60 -9.23
N GLY A 142 2.32 -14.35 -9.60
CA GLY A 142 1.21 -13.51 -9.17
C GLY A 142 -0.17 -14.01 -9.61
N LYS A 143 -0.26 -14.97 -10.55
CA LYS A 143 -1.53 -15.56 -10.99
C LYS A 143 -2.12 -16.51 -9.95
N GLU A 144 -1.27 -17.20 -9.22
CA GLU A 144 -1.67 -18.14 -8.18
C GLU A 144 -1.94 -17.46 -6.83
N VAL A 145 -1.55 -16.18 -6.66
CA VAL A 145 -1.80 -15.44 -5.41
C VAL A 145 -3.21 -14.89 -5.40
N THR A 146 -4.05 -15.44 -4.53
CA THR A 146 -5.39 -14.91 -4.20
C THR A 146 -5.37 -14.27 -2.81
N LYS A 147 -6.47 -13.72 -2.34
CA LYS A 147 -6.61 -13.36 -0.93
C LYS A 147 -6.57 -14.64 -0.09
N TYR A 148 -5.74 -14.67 0.93
CA TYR A 148 -5.60 -15.73 1.95
C TYR A 148 -4.99 -17.05 1.48
N LYS A 149 -5.12 -17.43 0.22
CA LYS A 149 -4.70 -18.75 -0.32
C LYS A 149 -3.82 -18.61 -1.55
N LEU A 150 -2.90 -19.57 -1.68
CA LEU A 150 -2.24 -19.89 -2.94
C LEU A 150 -3.07 -20.91 -3.70
N LEU A 151 -3.29 -20.70 -4.98
CA LEU A 151 -3.81 -21.72 -5.89
C LEU A 151 -2.67 -22.70 -6.23
N SER A 152 -3.00 -23.86 -6.77
CA SER A 152 -1.97 -24.81 -7.22
C SER A 152 -1.00 -24.17 -8.20
N PRO A 153 0.32 -24.32 -8.03
CA PRO A 153 1.32 -23.76 -8.92
C PRO A 153 1.22 -24.40 -10.30
N LYS A 154 1.31 -23.56 -11.34
CA LYS A 154 1.21 -24.00 -12.74
C LYS A 154 2.57 -24.11 -13.42
N LYS A 155 3.63 -23.75 -12.74
CA LYS A 155 4.98 -23.73 -13.28
C LYS A 155 5.96 -24.37 -12.30
N HIS A 156 7.04 -24.90 -12.88
CA HIS A 156 8.17 -25.47 -12.15
C HIS A 156 9.45 -24.77 -12.59
N ILE A 157 10.50 -24.86 -11.79
CA ILE A 157 11.81 -24.28 -12.08
C ILE A 157 12.91 -25.19 -11.53
N VAL A 158 13.99 -25.34 -12.27
CA VAL A 158 15.25 -25.81 -11.70
C VAL A 158 15.93 -24.64 -11.03
N PHE A 159 15.99 -24.65 -9.70
CA PHE A 159 16.49 -23.52 -8.93
C PHE A 159 18.01 -23.55 -8.83
N ASP A 160 18.67 -23.09 -9.89
CA ASP A 160 20.11 -22.84 -9.91
C ASP A 160 20.39 -21.33 -9.92
N ARG A 161 20.92 -20.83 -8.81
CA ARG A 161 21.18 -19.39 -8.59
C ARG A 161 22.09 -18.77 -9.66
N ASN A 162 23.04 -19.55 -10.20
CA ASN A 162 24.00 -19.06 -11.19
C ASN A 162 23.35 -18.83 -12.56
N ASN A 163 22.24 -19.51 -12.81
CA ASN A 163 21.47 -19.41 -14.04
C ASN A 163 20.27 -18.45 -13.95
N LEU A 164 20.10 -17.74 -12.84
CA LEU A 164 18.98 -16.82 -12.61
C LEU A 164 19.48 -15.38 -12.54
N GLN A 165 18.70 -14.43 -13.08
CA GLN A 165 19.11 -13.03 -13.16
C GLN A 165 19.19 -12.38 -11.78
N GLN A 166 18.22 -12.65 -10.90
CA GLN A 166 18.21 -12.13 -9.54
C GLN A 166 17.41 -13.06 -8.61
N VAL A 167 17.96 -13.32 -7.44
CA VAL A 167 17.35 -14.15 -6.40
C VAL A 167 17.58 -13.54 -5.03
N ALA A 168 16.60 -13.68 -4.14
CA ALA A 168 16.76 -13.36 -2.73
C ALA A 168 17.59 -14.45 -2.01
N PRO A 169 18.08 -14.22 -0.79
CA PRO A 169 18.68 -15.26 0.05
C PRO A 169 17.73 -16.47 0.26
N ASP A 170 18.29 -17.67 0.28
CA ASP A 170 17.50 -18.92 0.37
C ASP A 170 16.62 -18.98 1.62
N ASN A 171 17.10 -18.49 2.76
CA ASN A 171 16.35 -18.46 3.99
C ASN A 171 15.04 -17.63 3.89
N ILE A 172 14.93 -16.73 2.92
CA ILE A 172 13.70 -15.99 2.65
C ILE A 172 12.71 -16.88 1.90
N TYR A 173 13.15 -17.61 0.87
CA TYR A 173 12.29 -18.56 0.17
C TYR A 173 11.90 -19.72 1.09
N ARG A 174 12.85 -20.22 1.88
CA ARG A 174 12.67 -21.39 2.76
C ARG A 174 12.21 -21.02 4.17
N ALA A 175 11.72 -19.81 4.39
CA ALA A 175 11.10 -19.45 5.66
C ALA A 175 9.93 -20.41 5.95
N PRO A 176 9.85 -20.99 7.18
CA PRO A 176 8.82 -21.96 7.53
C PRO A 176 7.40 -21.43 7.36
N GLN A 177 7.24 -20.12 7.51
CA GLN A 177 5.98 -19.41 7.31
C GLN A 177 6.25 -18.01 6.79
N LYS A 178 5.60 -17.64 5.69
CA LYS A 178 5.73 -16.32 5.05
C LYS A 178 4.45 -15.91 4.36
N LEU A 179 4.30 -14.63 4.11
CA LEU A 179 3.25 -14.08 3.27
C LEU A 179 3.79 -13.86 1.85
N ILE A 180 2.98 -14.19 0.86
CA ILE A 180 3.26 -13.93 -0.54
C ILE A 180 2.23 -12.94 -1.05
N TYR A 181 2.68 -11.83 -1.64
CA TYR A 181 1.80 -10.81 -2.19
C TYR A 181 1.96 -10.62 -3.69
N LYS A 182 0.83 -10.41 -4.37
CA LYS A 182 0.78 -10.11 -5.79
C LYS A 182 1.22 -8.68 -6.06
N THR A 183 2.23 -8.48 -6.92
CA THR A 183 2.83 -7.16 -7.17
C THR A 183 2.03 -6.29 -8.14
N ILE A 184 1.37 -6.89 -9.14
CA ILE A 184 0.57 -6.17 -10.14
C ILE A 184 -0.90 -6.49 -9.91
N ASN A 185 -1.59 -5.59 -9.25
CA ASN A 185 -3.03 -5.67 -8.97
C ASN A 185 -3.55 -4.34 -8.43
N LYS A 186 -4.85 -4.05 -8.63
CA LYS A 186 -5.52 -2.90 -8.04
C LYS A 186 -5.67 -3.08 -6.52
N HIS A 187 -6.13 -4.22 -6.08
CA HIS A 187 -6.36 -4.53 -4.68
C HIS A 187 -5.18 -5.34 -4.10
N ILE A 188 -4.90 -5.15 -2.83
CA ILE A 188 -3.93 -5.98 -2.13
C ILE A 188 -4.44 -7.42 -2.09
N LYS A 189 -3.60 -8.36 -2.55
CA LYS A 189 -3.84 -9.80 -2.46
C LYS A 189 -2.62 -10.46 -1.85
N ILE A 190 -2.81 -11.04 -0.69
CA ILE A 190 -1.77 -11.68 0.11
C ILE A 190 -2.25 -13.06 0.52
N ALA A 191 -1.41 -14.05 0.35
CA ALA A 191 -1.64 -15.42 0.78
C ALA A 191 -0.53 -15.87 1.74
N ILE A 192 -0.84 -16.84 2.59
CA ILE A 192 0.17 -17.49 3.42
C ILE A 192 0.81 -18.66 2.66
N ASP A 193 2.10 -18.83 2.87
CA ASP A 193 2.87 -20.03 2.45
C ASP A 193 3.59 -20.61 3.67
N ASP A 194 3.30 -21.88 3.96
CA ASP A 194 3.93 -22.73 4.97
C ASP A 194 4.64 -23.94 4.34
N THR A 195 4.79 -23.93 3.02
CA THR A 195 5.41 -25.02 2.24
C THR A 195 6.82 -24.68 1.73
N GLN A 196 7.38 -23.55 2.17
CA GLN A 196 8.73 -23.09 1.81
C GLN A 196 8.95 -22.94 0.29
N SER A 197 7.90 -22.52 -0.42
CA SER A 197 7.87 -22.49 -1.87
C SER A 197 8.65 -21.33 -2.47
N LEU A 198 9.09 -21.50 -3.72
CA LEU A 198 9.62 -20.43 -4.55
C LEU A 198 8.52 -19.57 -5.15
N THR A 199 8.86 -18.31 -5.42
CA THR A 199 7.98 -17.36 -6.11
C THR A 199 8.72 -16.64 -7.21
N THR A 200 8.03 -16.22 -8.26
CA THR A 200 8.55 -15.29 -9.28
C THR A 200 8.43 -13.84 -8.82
N ASN A 201 9.11 -12.92 -9.50
CA ASN A 201 9.05 -11.48 -9.22
C ASN A 201 7.67 -10.80 -9.37
N SER A 202 6.67 -11.53 -9.85
CA SER A 202 5.27 -11.09 -9.84
C SER A 202 4.53 -11.44 -8.53
N ALA A 203 5.21 -12.21 -7.65
CA ALA A 203 4.73 -12.64 -6.34
C ALA A 203 5.88 -12.52 -5.33
N ASN A 204 5.94 -11.40 -4.62
CA ASN A 204 7.01 -11.13 -3.66
C ASN A 204 6.64 -11.57 -2.24
N ILE A 205 7.64 -11.61 -1.37
CA ILE A 205 7.57 -12.25 -0.05
C ILE A 205 7.60 -11.18 1.05
N ILE A 206 6.85 -11.42 2.12
CA ILE A 206 6.94 -10.72 3.40
C ILE A 206 7.08 -11.75 4.51
N ILE A 207 8.10 -11.61 5.34
CA ILE A 207 8.20 -12.29 6.63
C ILE A 207 7.94 -11.22 7.69
N PRO A 208 6.72 -11.14 8.24
CA PRO A 208 6.38 -10.13 9.22
C PRO A 208 7.23 -10.26 10.48
N ASN A 209 7.65 -9.11 11.01
CA ASN A 209 8.34 -9.02 12.29
C ASN A 209 7.67 -7.93 13.14
N ILE A 210 6.52 -8.28 13.71
CA ILE A 210 5.70 -7.38 14.54
C ILE A 210 5.33 -8.11 15.82
N ILE A 211 5.84 -7.63 16.93
CA ILE A 211 5.57 -8.22 18.24
C ILE A 211 4.08 -8.06 18.58
N GLY A 212 3.44 -9.15 18.99
CA GLY A 212 2.04 -9.14 19.41
C GLY A 212 1.01 -9.32 18.28
N LEU A 213 1.43 -9.33 17.01
CA LEU A 213 0.55 -9.62 15.88
C LEU A 213 0.85 -10.99 15.25
N ASP A 214 -0.17 -11.84 15.17
CA ASP A 214 -0.09 -13.12 14.48
C ASP A 214 -0.04 -12.89 12.95
N ILE A 215 0.71 -13.71 12.23
CA ILE A 215 0.85 -13.60 10.77
C ILE A 215 -0.50 -13.70 10.04
N TYR A 216 -1.44 -14.51 10.53
CA TYR A 216 -2.79 -14.60 9.98
C TYR A 216 -3.58 -13.31 10.21
N ALA A 217 -3.44 -12.67 11.39
CA ALA A 217 -4.09 -11.40 11.67
C ALA A 217 -3.54 -10.29 10.77
N ILE A 218 -2.22 -10.22 10.58
CA ILE A 218 -1.58 -9.31 9.63
C ILE A 218 -2.11 -9.53 8.22
N MET A 219 -2.19 -10.79 7.77
CA MET A 219 -2.75 -11.15 6.46
C MET A 219 -4.20 -10.73 6.33
N GLY A 220 -5.02 -10.94 7.37
CA GLY A 220 -6.42 -10.54 7.39
C GLY A 220 -6.61 -9.04 7.23
N ILE A 221 -5.88 -8.27 8.02
CA ILE A 221 -5.90 -6.80 8.00
C ILE A 221 -5.46 -6.28 6.62
N LEU A 222 -4.32 -6.75 6.09
CA LEU A 222 -3.78 -6.31 4.79
C LEU A 222 -4.67 -6.69 3.60
N ASN A 223 -5.39 -7.81 3.66
CA ASN A 223 -6.34 -8.21 2.61
C ASN A 223 -7.68 -7.48 2.68
N SER A 224 -7.92 -6.68 3.73
CA SER A 224 -9.18 -5.94 3.81
C SER A 224 -9.30 -4.88 2.71
N GLN A 225 -10.54 -4.54 2.35
CA GLN A 225 -10.81 -3.51 1.35
C GLN A 225 -10.23 -2.15 1.79
N LEU A 226 -10.25 -1.86 3.09
CA LEU A 226 -9.65 -0.66 3.66
C LEU A 226 -8.18 -0.50 3.26
N TYR A 227 -7.39 -1.57 3.30
CA TYR A 227 -5.96 -1.50 2.97
C TYR A 227 -5.71 -1.33 1.47
N SER A 228 -6.57 -1.88 0.62
CA SER A 228 -6.54 -1.60 -0.83
C SER A 228 -6.85 -0.13 -1.10
N TYR A 229 -7.86 0.43 -0.44
CA TYR A 229 -8.20 1.84 -0.48
C TYR A 229 -7.03 2.73 0.00
N LEU A 230 -6.42 2.40 1.16
CA LEU A 230 -5.28 3.14 1.69
C LEU A 230 -4.07 3.12 0.74
N ASN A 231 -3.77 1.96 0.12
CA ASN A 231 -2.69 1.87 -0.86
C ASN A 231 -2.91 2.80 -2.06
N ILE A 232 -4.15 2.94 -2.52
CA ILE A 232 -4.50 3.86 -3.60
C ILE A 232 -4.42 5.30 -3.13
N LYS A 233 -5.05 5.64 -2.01
CA LYS A 233 -5.16 7.02 -1.53
C LYS A 233 -3.86 7.61 -1.02
N LEU A 234 -3.11 6.85 -0.23
CA LEU A 234 -1.87 7.35 0.39
C LEU A 234 -0.66 7.29 -0.54
N PHE A 235 -0.67 6.38 -1.52
CA PHE A 235 0.52 6.08 -2.31
C PHE A 235 0.29 6.08 -3.83
N GLY A 236 -0.92 6.32 -4.31
CA GLY A 236 -1.24 6.25 -5.74
C GLY A 236 -1.12 4.84 -6.33
N GLY A 237 -1.29 3.80 -5.53
CA GLY A 237 -1.08 2.40 -5.91
C GLY A 237 -2.22 1.80 -6.75
N VAL A 238 -2.57 2.42 -7.90
CA VAL A 238 -3.76 2.04 -8.68
C VAL A 238 -3.64 0.64 -9.29
N ASN A 239 -2.46 0.26 -9.80
CA ASN A 239 -2.26 -1.04 -10.47
C ASN A 239 -1.02 -1.78 -9.95
N LYS A 240 -0.41 -1.30 -8.86
CA LYS A 240 0.81 -1.88 -8.33
C LYS A 240 0.80 -1.86 -6.80
N VAL A 241 1.10 -3.01 -6.22
CA VAL A 241 1.35 -3.16 -4.79
C VAL A 241 2.85 -3.18 -4.60
N ALA A 242 3.43 -2.02 -4.30
CA ALA A 242 4.88 -1.86 -4.13
C ALA A 242 5.30 -2.18 -2.69
N LYS A 243 6.51 -2.77 -2.54
CA LYS A 243 7.13 -3.01 -1.24
C LYS A 243 7.13 -1.76 -0.36
N GLU A 244 7.57 -0.64 -0.95
CA GLU A 244 7.71 0.65 -0.25
C GLU A 244 6.38 1.18 0.28
N ASN A 245 5.27 0.83 -0.38
CA ASN A 245 3.93 1.20 0.07
C ASN A 245 3.49 0.28 1.22
N LEU A 246 3.60 -1.04 1.02
CA LEU A 246 3.24 -2.02 2.06
C LEU A 246 3.99 -1.78 3.37
N GLN A 247 5.29 -1.46 3.30
CA GLN A 247 6.10 -1.15 4.48
C GLN A 247 5.57 0.02 5.32
N LYS A 248 4.82 0.95 4.70
CA LYS A 248 4.33 2.18 5.31
C LYS A 248 2.85 2.17 5.63
N LEU A 249 2.14 1.10 5.26
CA LEU A 249 0.74 0.98 5.64
C LEU A 249 0.63 0.87 7.17
N PRO A 250 -0.19 1.72 7.80
CA PRO A 250 -0.35 1.72 9.24
C PRO A 250 -1.04 0.44 9.70
N LEU A 251 -0.50 -0.24 10.69
CA LEU A 251 -1.13 -1.39 11.33
C LEU A 251 -1.63 -1.00 12.73
N PRO A 252 -2.84 -1.45 13.09
CA PRO A 252 -3.51 -1.01 14.31
C PRO A 252 -2.90 -1.64 15.57
N LYS A 253 -3.04 -0.93 16.68
CA LYS A 253 -2.95 -1.54 18.00
C LYS A 253 -4.20 -2.38 18.24
N ILE A 254 -4.00 -3.66 18.44
CA ILE A 254 -5.09 -4.60 18.80
C ILE A 254 -4.73 -5.42 20.03
N SER A 255 -5.75 -5.77 20.80
CA SER A 255 -5.57 -6.65 21.96
C SER A 255 -5.31 -8.10 21.52
N ASN A 256 -4.71 -8.90 22.41
CA ASN A 256 -4.51 -10.32 22.15
C ASN A 256 -5.83 -11.05 21.77
N LYS A 257 -6.95 -10.66 22.40
CA LYS A 257 -8.26 -11.22 22.07
C LYS A 257 -8.68 -10.91 20.62
N GLN A 258 -8.49 -9.67 20.18
CA GLN A 258 -8.78 -9.26 18.80
C GLN A 258 -7.84 -9.96 17.81
N ASN A 259 -6.55 -10.06 18.14
CA ASN A 259 -5.56 -10.74 17.32
C ASN A 259 -5.93 -12.22 17.08
N LEU A 260 -6.27 -12.96 18.15
CA LEU A 260 -6.72 -14.35 18.06
C LEU A 260 -8.03 -14.47 17.28
N TYR A 261 -8.99 -13.58 17.50
CA TYR A 261 -10.26 -13.62 16.81
C TYR A 261 -10.12 -13.35 15.30
N ILE A 262 -9.27 -12.39 14.90
CA ILE A 262 -8.97 -12.16 13.48
C ILE A 262 -8.33 -13.40 12.87
N LYS A 263 -7.39 -14.04 13.56
CA LYS A 263 -6.79 -15.32 13.13
C LYS A 263 -7.86 -16.39 12.89
N GLU A 264 -8.78 -16.59 13.82
CA GLU A 264 -9.88 -17.57 13.68
C GLU A 264 -10.74 -17.27 12.45
N LEU A 265 -11.11 -16.00 12.26
CA LEU A 265 -11.87 -15.57 11.10
C LEU A 265 -11.11 -15.82 9.79
N VAL A 266 -9.82 -15.52 9.75
CA VAL A 266 -8.98 -15.80 8.57
C VAL A 266 -8.92 -17.30 8.27
N MET A 267 -8.72 -18.13 9.28
CA MET A 267 -8.72 -19.58 9.11
C MET A 267 -10.07 -20.12 8.60
N LYS A 268 -11.18 -19.50 9.01
CA LYS A 268 -12.51 -19.79 8.47
C LYS A 268 -12.61 -19.39 6.99
N VAL A 269 -12.18 -18.16 6.65
CA VAL A 269 -12.15 -17.68 5.26
C VAL A 269 -11.33 -18.60 4.35
N MET A 270 -10.19 -19.09 4.83
CA MET A 270 -9.35 -20.03 4.07
C MET A 270 -10.11 -21.34 3.74
N LYS A 271 -11.11 -21.73 4.52
CA LYS A 271 -11.96 -22.90 4.26
C LYS A 271 -13.17 -22.58 3.38
N THR A 272 -13.84 -21.47 3.65
CA THR A 272 -15.12 -21.11 3.03
C THR A 272 -14.99 -20.22 1.80
N SER A 273 -13.88 -19.49 1.66
CA SER A 273 -13.64 -18.42 0.67
C SER A 273 -14.57 -17.20 0.81
N ASP A 274 -15.35 -17.11 1.89
CA ASP A 274 -16.20 -15.96 2.22
C ASP A 274 -15.50 -15.12 3.29
N ASP A 275 -15.09 -13.89 2.93
CA ASP A 275 -14.41 -12.97 3.83
C ASP A 275 -15.32 -11.86 4.40
N SER A 276 -16.63 -11.91 4.12
CA SER A 276 -17.59 -10.86 4.48
C SER A 276 -17.60 -10.55 5.99
N HIS A 277 -17.62 -11.59 6.83
CA HIS A 277 -17.59 -11.43 8.27
C HIS A 277 -16.26 -10.85 8.77
N LEU A 278 -15.16 -11.30 8.24
CA LEU A 278 -13.81 -10.78 8.54
C LEU A 278 -13.69 -9.31 8.13
N GLN A 279 -14.12 -8.95 6.92
CA GLN A 279 -14.15 -7.57 6.44
C GLN A 279 -14.95 -6.66 7.36
N ASN A 280 -16.18 -7.09 7.70
CA ASN A 280 -17.04 -6.33 8.60
C ASN A 280 -16.41 -6.15 9.99
N TYR A 281 -15.81 -7.20 10.55
CA TYR A 281 -15.14 -7.12 11.85
C TYR A 281 -13.96 -6.14 11.82
N ILE A 282 -13.10 -6.23 10.81
CA ILE A 282 -11.96 -5.32 10.65
C ILE A 282 -12.46 -3.87 10.50
N HIS A 283 -13.40 -3.62 9.60
CA HIS A 283 -13.86 -2.27 9.32
C HIS A 283 -14.57 -1.63 10.52
N LYS A 284 -15.52 -2.34 11.13
CA LYS A 284 -16.35 -1.79 12.24
C LYS A 284 -15.69 -1.90 13.61
N ASN A 285 -15.17 -3.08 13.96
CA ASN A 285 -14.74 -3.34 15.32
C ASN A 285 -13.26 -2.96 15.56
N ILE A 286 -12.42 -2.99 14.53
CA ILE A 286 -11.02 -2.55 14.65
C ILE A 286 -10.92 -1.05 14.34
N PHE A 287 -11.42 -0.61 13.17
CA PHE A 287 -11.24 0.77 12.71
C PHE A 287 -12.42 1.71 12.96
N GLY A 288 -13.54 1.23 13.50
CA GLY A 288 -14.69 2.06 13.83
C GLY A 288 -15.31 2.77 12.63
N LEU A 289 -15.24 2.16 11.44
CA LEU A 289 -15.83 2.75 10.24
C LEU A 289 -17.37 2.64 10.29
N SER A 290 -18.05 3.71 9.88
CA SER A 290 -19.49 3.73 9.65
C SER A 290 -19.86 2.97 8.37
N ASP A 291 -21.13 2.61 8.21
CA ASP A 291 -21.62 1.94 7.00
C ASP A 291 -21.36 2.79 5.75
N SER A 292 -21.56 4.10 5.82
CA SER A 292 -21.30 5.02 4.70
C SER A 292 -19.79 5.17 4.34
N GLU A 293 -18.91 4.96 5.30
CA GLU A 293 -17.46 4.93 5.06
C GLU A 293 -17.05 3.59 4.46
N ILE A 294 -17.69 2.50 4.91
CA ILE A 294 -17.46 1.16 4.34
C ILE A 294 -17.92 1.12 2.88
N GLU A 295 -19.13 1.58 2.58
CA GLU A 295 -19.60 1.71 1.20
C GLU A 295 -18.62 2.51 0.34
N TYR A 296 -18.16 3.65 0.85
CA TYR A 296 -17.20 4.51 0.16
C TYR A 296 -15.87 3.83 -0.17
N ILE A 297 -15.28 3.07 0.76
CA ILE A 297 -14.02 2.36 0.46
C ILE A 297 -14.19 1.24 -0.56
N PHE A 298 -15.40 0.68 -0.73
CA PHE A 298 -15.68 -0.34 -1.74
C PHE A 298 -15.82 0.21 -3.17
N GLU A 299 -15.91 1.53 -3.35
CA GLU A 299 -15.86 2.17 -4.68
C GLU A 299 -14.46 2.13 -5.31
N TYR A 300 -13.44 1.83 -4.51
CA TYR A 300 -12.02 1.79 -4.90
C TYR A 300 -11.54 0.35 -5.09
#